data_5d33273e9096620ca17e7366e4909ae0
#
_entry.id   5d33273e9096620ca17e7366e4909ae0
#
_cell.length_a   1.000
_cell.length_b   1.000
_cell.length_c   1.000
_cell.angle_alpha   90.00
_cell.angle_beta   90.00
_cell.angle_gamma   90.00
#
_symmetry.space_group_name_H-M   'P 1'
#
loop_
_entity.id
_entity.type
_entity.pdbx_description
1 polymer ?
#
loop_
_entity_poly.entity_id
_entity_poly.type
_entity_poly.pdbx_seq_one_letter_code
_entity_poly.pdbx_strand_id
1 'polypeptide(L)'
;MAYLSNRGFALRLFAVLLVLLLTLSLIPAEVSSEPSQTGRLITRTVPMTIKIVLIGFDPLTVDLDYLTWKGNVVQKSVNNILDSGNITGISYNLNYEFVFSTPDFQTRLTEFLGLIQERKLTYNPWFKALTVNYFYDAARVEDWFIANNASYGGFPTHGYTFVFANLTSLPSITEGQLETENPMNATPHYYKEQFVDKDLDYRIRYRDFSVAWGGKSRLWYLDFAAGPEFWTWASSEAVPHIPMQLALDLFRVNVHTPQGKEWLTQFLADYVYDAVLNLAVPVFTYQPTYSHTYRIVVNIIDNRTDREKETVPIEDTIHPEIIKKAFTDLLPYSDIQVETQQISANDSPRLQAAIINSTVTPPSDLGIDRYVDTRPIYRYLQEHLSEFVGTVRRDSIEFTVPIFAFAFRAGIYFGYTYKWYVASLKSYDSSFSGISLGDMVLIGSTQLEFQRGDHVNPTQPGKGIGFTQMVIHEAGHSLGLMHPHQFGYLGDFESSAMSYWSWEYKFSQFDKDAINRAHADQLINSALVDLSDAQTALSTRFDMGVAENQITSAKALLDRALKKYDLMQYVQAVEIAVVAEQTSTSALATVMSLPNAVATVALLMLVAGIVIGSSVLFMALRKYVHELSERR
;
A
#
# COMPACT_ATOMS: atom_id res chain seq x y z
N MET A 1 -21.87 37.01 -78.96
CA MET A 1 -22.28 35.85 -78.09
C MET A 1 -21.16 35.19 -77.29
N ALA A 2 -19.89 35.48 -77.51
CA ALA A 2 -18.79 34.87 -76.70
C ALA A 2 -18.56 35.48 -75.30
N TYR A 3 -19.18 36.59 -74.99
CA TYR A 3 -18.93 37.37 -73.75
C TYR A 3 -19.76 36.94 -72.53
N LEU A 4 -20.84 36.17 -72.71
CA LEU A 4 -21.68 35.65 -71.63
C LEU A 4 -21.16 34.32 -71.07
N SER A 5 -20.29 33.65 -71.84
CA SER A 5 -19.72 32.35 -71.40
C SER A 5 -18.68 32.47 -70.29
N ASN A 6 -17.89 33.55 -70.27
CA ASN A 6 -16.82 33.73 -69.28
C ASN A 6 -17.34 34.12 -67.88
N ARG A 7 -18.47 34.85 -67.77
CA ARG A 7 -19.07 35.15 -66.45
C ARG A 7 -19.64 33.91 -65.76
N GLY A 8 -20.26 33.02 -66.59
CA GLY A 8 -20.78 31.77 -66.03
C GLY A 8 -19.68 30.80 -65.60
N PHE A 9 -18.52 30.81 -66.24
CA PHE A 9 -17.38 29.98 -65.86
C PHE A 9 -16.73 30.48 -64.58
N ALA A 10 -16.49 31.79 -64.40
CA ALA A 10 -15.91 32.37 -63.16
C ALA A 10 -16.83 32.18 -61.95
N LEU A 11 -18.15 32.31 -62.10
CA LEU A 11 -19.11 32.06 -61.02
C LEU A 11 -19.19 30.58 -60.67
N ARG A 12 -19.10 29.69 -61.65
CA ARG A 12 -19.07 28.24 -61.37
C ARG A 12 -17.77 27.80 -60.68
N LEU A 13 -16.63 28.35 -61.11
CA LEU A 13 -15.34 28.08 -60.47
C LEU A 13 -15.31 28.58 -59.06
N PHE A 14 -15.87 29.76 -58.74
CA PHE A 14 -16.01 30.30 -57.42
C PHE A 14 -16.93 29.45 -56.54
N ALA A 15 -18.07 29.02 -57.09
CA ALA A 15 -19.00 28.14 -56.36
C ALA A 15 -18.37 26.76 -56.08
N VAL A 16 -17.60 26.18 -56.99
CA VAL A 16 -16.88 24.92 -56.79
C VAL A 16 -15.78 25.08 -55.73
N LEU A 17 -15.01 26.16 -55.77
CA LEU A 17 -14.00 26.47 -54.76
C LEU A 17 -14.62 26.70 -53.38
N LEU A 18 -15.77 27.38 -53.30
CA LEU A 18 -16.49 27.59 -52.05
C LEU A 18 -17.04 26.29 -51.46
N VAL A 19 -17.58 25.41 -52.31
CA VAL A 19 -18.04 24.07 -51.90
C VAL A 19 -16.86 23.19 -51.46
N LEU A 20 -15.74 23.22 -52.15
CA LEU A 20 -14.52 22.50 -51.76
C LEU A 20 -13.96 23.01 -50.44
N LEU A 21 -13.98 24.31 -50.16
CA LEU A 21 -13.59 24.91 -48.91
C LEU A 21 -14.54 24.52 -47.75
N LEU A 22 -15.84 24.53 -48.02
CA LEU A 22 -16.85 24.10 -47.05
C LEU A 22 -16.76 22.59 -46.76
N THR A 23 -16.49 21.77 -47.79
CA THR A 23 -16.31 20.32 -47.56
C THR A 23 -14.99 20.00 -46.85
N LEU A 24 -13.92 20.73 -47.11
CA LEU A 24 -12.65 20.59 -46.38
C LEU A 24 -12.74 21.07 -44.92
N SER A 25 -13.60 22.06 -44.64
CA SER A 25 -13.86 22.51 -43.27
C SER A 25 -14.83 21.60 -42.49
N LEU A 26 -15.59 20.77 -43.20
CA LEU A 26 -16.53 19.79 -42.65
C LEU A 26 -15.94 18.37 -42.56
N ILE A 27 -14.72 18.14 -43.04
CA ILE A 27 -14.00 16.92 -42.72
C ILE A 27 -13.66 17.08 -41.23
N PRO A 28 -14.37 16.38 -40.31
CA PRO A 28 -13.87 16.28 -38.94
C PRO A 28 -12.44 15.75 -39.12
N ALA A 29 -11.45 16.46 -38.63
CA ALA A 29 -10.22 15.80 -38.30
C ALA A 29 -10.67 14.66 -37.38
N GLU A 30 -10.70 13.45 -37.92
CA GLU A 30 -10.73 12.29 -37.05
C GLU A 30 -9.51 12.45 -36.17
N VAL A 31 -9.73 13.15 -35.05
CA VAL A 31 -8.95 12.96 -33.89
C VAL A 31 -9.23 11.51 -33.55
N SER A 32 -8.39 10.61 -34.07
CA SER A 32 -8.24 9.32 -33.46
C SER A 32 -7.84 9.61 -31.99
N SER A 33 -8.83 9.83 -31.19
CA SER A 33 -8.74 9.70 -29.75
C SER A 33 -8.67 8.20 -29.49
N GLU A 34 -7.66 7.54 -29.99
CA GLU A 34 -7.09 6.47 -29.22
C GLU A 34 -6.52 7.18 -27.97
N PRO A 35 -7.11 6.93 -26.80
CA PRO A 35 -6.39 7.26 -25.59
C PRO A 35 -5.06 6.54 -25.76
N SER A 36 -3.96 7.27 -25.76
CA SER A 36 -2.63 6.71 -25.72
C SER A 36 -2.47 6.04 -24.34
N GLN A 37 -3.08 4.87 -24.21
CA GLN A 37 -2.99 3.98 -23.05
C GLN A 37 -1.69 3.17 -23.07
N THR A 38 -0.71 3.58 -23.78
CA THR A 38 0.65 3.17 -23.46
C THR A 38 1.11 4.11 -22.37
N GLY A 39 0.97 3.67 -21.12
CA GLY A 39 1.34 4.44 -19.94
C GLY A 39 2.76 4.96 -20.05
N ARG A 40 2.91 6.19 -20.57
CA ARG A 40 4.17 6.90 -20.63
C ARG A 40 4.52 7.28 -19.21
N LEU A 41 5.55 6.63 -18.66
CA LEU A 41 6.08 6.98 -17.36
C LEU A 41 7.19 8.02 -17.52
N ILE A 42 7.13 9.07 -16.73
CA ILE A 42 8.23 10.01 -16.57
C ILE A 42 9.03 9.55 -15.38
N THR A 43 10.24 9.03 -15.63
CA THR A 43 11.12 8.55 -14.56
C THR A 43 11.59 9.71 -13.69
N ARG A 44 11.46 9.53 -12.38
CA ARG A 44 11.90 10.49 -11.37
C ARG A 44 12.78 9.79 -10.33
N THR A 45 13.89 10.41 -9.96
CA THR A 45 14.75 9.90 -8.87
C THR A 45 14.51 10.72 -7.60
N VAL A 46 14.24 10.04 -6.50
CA VAL A 46 13.97 10.64 -5.19
C VAL A 46 15.09 10.27 -4.23
N PRO A 47 15.80 11.26 -3.65
CA PRO A 47 16.78 10.98 -2.62
C PRO A 47 16.07 10.60 -1.31
N MET A 48 16.59 9.57 -0.63
CA MET A 48 16.09 9.12 0.65
C MET A 48 17.23 8.71 1.56
N THR A 49 17.27 9.24 2.77
CA THR A 49 18.28 8.89 3.77
C THR A 49 17.81 7.68 4.57
N ILE A 50 18.65 6.66 4.64
CA ILE A 50 18.48 5.51 5.51
C ILE A 50 19.52 5.64 6.63
N LYS A 51 19.06 6.11 7.77
CA LYS A 51 19.93 6.22 8.95
C LYS A 51 19.92 4.91 9.72
N ILE A 52 21.08 4.30 9.89
CA ILE A 52 21.30 3.08 10.67
C ILE A 52 22.04 3.45 11.95
N VAL A 53 21.39 3.26 13.08
CA VAL A 53 21.98 3.49 14.40
C VAL A 53 22.37 2.15 15.02
N LEU A 54 23.65 1.97 15.27
CA LEU A 54 24.23 0.74 15.80
C LEU A 54 24.58 0.96 17.28
N ILE A 55 23.84 0.28 18.18
CA ILE A 55 24.01 0.41 19.64
C ILE A 55 24.67 -0.86 20.19
N GLY A 56 25.78 -0.73 20.89
CA GLY A 56 26.51 -1.88 21.45
C GLY A 56 27.32 -2.67 20.42
N PHE A 57 27.57 -2.09 19.24
CA PHE A 57 28.45 -2.66 18.22
C PHE A 57 29.79 -1.95 18.19
N ASP A 58 30.87 -2.72 17.98
CA ASP A 58 32.20 -2.18 17.73
C ASP A 58 32.34 -1.84 16.22
N PRO A 59 32.70 -0.60 15.85
CA PRO A 59 32.90 -0.21 14.46
C PRO A 59 33.91 -1.08 13.69
N LEU A 60 34.86 -1.69 14.40
CA LEU A 60 35.88 -2.54 13.77
C LEU A 60 35.33 -3.92 13.34
N THR A 61 34.19 -4.33 13.89
CA THR A 61 33.58 -5.65 13.64
C THR A 61 32.50 -5.63 12.56
N VAL A 62 32.19 -4.47 11.96
CA VAL A 62 31.14 -4.30 10.94
C VAL A 62 31.75 -3.70 9.67
N ASP A 63 31.36 -4.23 8.52
CA ASP A 63 31.71 -3.68 7.20
C ASP A 63 30.55 -2.83 6.67
N LEU A 64 30.69 -1.51 6.78
CA LEU A 64 29.63 -0.55 6.38
C LEU A 64 29.41 -0.51 4.86
N ASP A 65 30.45 -0.78 4.07
CA ASP A 65 30.31 -0.83 2.60
C ASP A 65 29.43 -2.02 2.18
N TYR A 66 29.59 -3.15 2.85
CA TYR A 66 28.74 -4.31 2.61
C TYR A 66 27.29 -4.06 3.03
N LEU A 67 27.04 -3.41 4.18
CA LEU A 67 25.69 -3.02 4.60
C LEU A 67 25.03 -2.11 3.58
N THR A 68 25.77 -1.12 3.08
CA THR A 68 25.31 -0.20 2.04
C THR A 68 24.98 -0.94 0.75
N TRP A 69 25.86 -1.85 0.32
CA TRP A 69 25.65 -2.65 -0.89
C TRP A 69 24.40 -3.51 -0.79
N LYS A 70 24.23 -4.24 0.31
CA LYS A 70 23.05 -5.11 0.53
C LYS A 70 21.76 -4.31 0.56
N GLY A 71 21.74 -3.19 1.27
CA GLY A 71 20.58 -2.29 1.30
C GLY A 71 20.24 -1.71 -0.08
N ASN A 72 21.24 -1.38 -0.90
CA ASN A 72 21.03 -0.87 -2.25
C ASN A 72 20.50 -1.93 -3.24
N VAL A 73 20.62 -3.21 -2.94
CA VAL A 73 20.02 -4.28 -3.78
C VAL A 73 18.50 -4.12 -3.84
N VAL A 74 17.88 -3.58 -2.81
CA VAL A 74 16.44 -3.29 -2.76
C VAL A 74 15.99 -2.34 -3.86
N GLN A 75 16.81 -1.36 -4.26
CA GLN A 75 16.44 -0.37 -5.29
C GLN A 75 15.95 -0.98 -6.60
N LYS A 76 16.43 -2.15 -6.96
CA LYS A 76 16.04 -2.82 -8.22
C LYS A 76 14.61 -3.35 -8.18
N SER A 77 14.04 -3.52 -6.98
CA SER A 77 12.72 -4.12 -6.76
C SER A 77 11.67 -3.12 -6.33
N VAL A 78 12.08 -1.92 -5.91
CA VAL A 78 11.25 -0.97 -5.15
C VAL A 78 10.03 -0.44 -5.89
N ASN A 79 10.10 -0.35 -7.21
CA ASN A 79 9.02 0.20 -8.03
C ASN A 79 8.13 -0.89 -8.63
N ASN A 80 8.25 -2.12 -8.13
CA ASN A 80 7.53 -3.24 -8.68
C ASN A 80 6.32 -3.59 -7.82
N ILE A 81 5.23 -3.86 -8.49
CA ILE A 81 4.20 -4.73 -7.95
C ILE A 81 4.75 -6.15 -8.02
N LEU A 82 4.42 -7.00 -7.06
CA LEU A 82 4.69 -8.42 -7.12
C LEU A 82 4.17 -8.94 -8.48
N ASP A 83 5.03 -9.47 -9.31
CA ASP A 83 4.73 -10.07 -10.63
C ASP A 83 4.33 -9.13 -11.79
N SER A 84 4.29 -7.81 -11.66
CA SER A 84 3.75 -6.94 -12.72
C SER A 84 4.62 -5.77 -13.19
N GLY A 85 5.81 -5.60 -12.64
CA GLY A 85 6.76 -4.59 -13.12
C GLY A 85 6.61 -3.20 -12.49
N ASN A 86 7.26 -2.23 -13.09
CA ASN A 86 7.35 -0.87 -12.56
C ASN A 86 6.01 -0.12 -12.61
N ILE A 87 5.49 0.30 -11.45
CA ILE A 87 4.18 0.96 -11.35
C ILE A 87 4.23 2.49 -11.36
N THR A 88 5.33 3.07 -10.88
CA THR A 88 5.36 4.51 -10.61
C THR A 88 6.36 5.28 -11.45
N GLY A 89 7.31 4.62 -12.08
CA GLY A 89 8.42 5.27 -12.76
C GLY A 89 9.39 5.96 -11.81
N ILE A 90 9.34 5.68 -10.51
CA ILE A 90 10.20 6.27 -9.50
C ILE A 90 11.36 5.36 -9.18
N SER A 91 12.52 5.98 -9.05
CA SER A 91 13.75 5.37 -8.56
C SER A 91 14.18 6.08 -7.28
N TYR A 92 14.54 5.34 -6.25
CA TYR A 92 15.06 5.92 -5.02
C TYR A 92 16.58 5.92 -5.03
N ASN A 93 17.18 7.06 -4.70
CA ASN A 93 18.60 7.15 -4.42
C ASN A 93 18.79 7.07 -2.90
N LEU A 94 19.12 5.87 -2.41
CA LEU A 94 19.26 5.60 -0.98
C LEU A 94 20.64 6.04 -0.51
N ASN A 95 20.67 7.00 0.40
CA ASN A 95 21.88 7.49 1.05
C ASN A 95 21.95 6.92 2.47
N TYR A 96 22.96 6.10 2.76
CA TYR A 96 23.11 5.48 4.07
C TYR A 96 23.95 6.37 4.99
N GLU A 97 23.41 6.58 6.21
CA GLU A 97 24.09 7.26 7.31
C GLU A 97 24.23 6.29 8.48
N PHE A 98 25.45 5.93 8.84
CA PHE A 98 25.71 5.02 9.96
C PHE A 98 26.16 5.81 11.18
N VAL A 99 25.53 5.50 12.33
CA VAL A 99 25.84 6.11 13.62
C VAL A 99 26.09 5.03 14.65
N PHE A 100 27.28 4.99 15.22
CA PHE A 100 27.56 4.15 16.38
C PHE A 100 27.24 4.93 17.66
N SER A 101 26.55 4.29 18.58
CA SER A 101 26.16 4.92 19.84
C SER A 101 27.35 5.14 20.76
N THR A 102 27.30 6.19 21.56
CA THR A 102 28.25 6.41 22.63
C THR A 102 27.96 5.51 23.84
N PRO A 103 28.95 5.17 24.67
CA PRO A 103 28.72 4.41 25.91
C PRO A 103 27.71 5.08 26.85
N ASP A 104 27.72 6.41 26.93
CA ASP A 104 26.75 7.17 27.74
C ASP A 104 25.31 6.94 27.25
N PHE A 105 25.10 6.97 25.92
CA PHE A 105 23.78 6.70 25.37
C PHE A 105 23.31 5.27 25.67
N GLN A 106 24.20 4.29 25.55
CA GLN A 106 23.91 2.89 25.88
C GLN A 106 23.53 2.75 27.37
N THR A 107 24.27 3.39 28.24
CA THR A 107 23.98 3.38 29.70
C THR A 107 22.60 3.94 29.98
N ARG A 108 22.27 5.12 29.46
CA ARG A 108 20.94 5.74 29.63
C ARG A 108 19.81 4.90 29.07
N LEU A 109 20.00 4.27 27.91
CA LEU A 109 19.02 3.36 27.35
C LEU A 109 18.81 2.14 28.24
N THR A 110 19.89 1.52 28.72
CA THR A 110 19.84 0.36 29.62
C THR A 110 19.15 0.70 30.94
N GLU A 111 19.47 1.85 31.53
CA GLU A 111 18.80 2.34 32.73
C GLU A 111 17.29 2.55 32.51
N PHE A 112 16.92 3.19 31.40
CA PHE A 112 15.52 3.38 31.04
C PHE A 112 14.78 2.04 30.88
N LEU A 113 15.37 1.11 30.12
CA LEU A 113 14.78 -0.22 29.93
C LEU A 113 14.64 -0.97 31.25
N GLY A 114 15.63 -0.86 32.15
CA GLY A 114 15.55 -1.42 33.51
C GLY A 114 14.41 -0.85 34.35
N LEU A 115 14.02 0.42 34.12
CA LEU A 115 12.90 1.06 34.82
C LEU A 115 11.53 0.63 34.30
N ILE A 116 11.42 0.22 33.03
CA ILE A 116 10.14 -0.13 32.41
C ILE A 116 9.93 -1.64 32.27
N GLN A 117 10.95 -2.44 32.60
CA GLN A 117 10.87 -3.88 32.44
C GLN A 117 9.86 -4.50 33.41
N GLU A 118 9.11 -5.45 32.93
CA GLU A 118 8.25 -6.32 33.75
C GLU A 118 8.80 -7.74 33.72
N ARG A 119 8.80 -8.40 34.85
CA ARG A 119 9.25 -9.79 34.96
C ARG A 119 8.03 -10.70 35.04
N LYS A 120 7.93 -11.65 34.11
CA LYS A 120 6.84 -12.63 34.07
C LYS A 120 7.38 -14.03 33.86
N LEU A 121 6.64 -15.01 34.33
CA LEU A 121 6.87 -16.41 34.05
C LEU A 121 6.01 -16.80 32.84
N THR A 122 6.64 -17.20 31.75
CA THR A 122 5.96 -17.61 30.52
C THR A 122 6.58 -18.90 29.96
N TYR A 123 5.80 -19.65 29.19
CA TYR A 123 6.35 -20.81 28.50
C TYR A 123 7.22 -20.34 27.32
N ASN A 124 8.44 -20.83 27.29
CA ASN A 124 9.34 -20.60 26.18
C ASN A 124 9.43 -21.86 25.32
N PRO A 125 8.89 -21.84 24.09
CA PRO A 125 8.89 -23.02 23.23
C PRO A 125 10.28 -23.44 22.75
N TRP A 126 11.24 -22.51 22.69
CA TRP A 126 12.62 -22.82 22.32
C TRP A 126 13.26 -23.75 23.35
N PHE A 127 13.08 -23.42 24.61
CA PHE A 127 13.58 -24.24 25.72
C PHE A 127 12.57 -25.32 26.15
N LYS A 128 11.35 -25.30 25.60
CA LYS A 128 10.24 -26.19 26.01
C LYS A 128 9.99 -26.20 27.51
N ALA A 129 10.10 -25.04 28.13
CA ALA A 129 9.99 -24.86 29.58
C ALA A 129 9.37 -23.51 29.92
N LEU A 130 8.86 -23.40 31.17
CA LEU A 130 8.53 -22.09 31.76
C LEU A 130 9.84 -21.36 32.08
N THR A 131 9.95 -20.14 31.60
CA THR A 131 11.12 -19.28 31.79
C THR A 131 10.70 -17.94 32.38
N VAL A 132 11.60 -17.32 33.10
CA VAL A 132 11.43 -15.94 33.53
C VAL A 132 11.77 -15.03 32.36
N ASN A 133 10.78 -14.29 31.86
CA ASN A 133 10.95 -13.36 30.78
C ASN A 133 10.83 -11.93 31.31
N TYR A 134 11.54 -11.03 30.62
CA TYR A 134 11.51 -9.61 30.87
C TYR A 134 10.84 -8.92 29.68
N PHE A 135 9.78 -8.20 29.95
CA PHE A 135 8.96 -7.56 28.93
C PHE A 135 9.13 -6.06 28.98
N TYR A 136 9.11 -5.46 27.82
CA TYR A 136 9.25 -4.02 27.65
C TYR A 136 8.07 -3.48 26.84
N ASP A 137 7.47 -2.41 27.32
CA ASP A 137 6.45 -1.67 26.57
C ASP A 137 7.10 -1.00 25.35
N ALA A 138 6.85 -1.58 24.18
CA ALA A 138 7.47 -1.14 22.94
C ALA A 138 7.09 0.30 22.56
N ALA A 139 5.89 0.77 22.90
CA ALA A 139 5.49 2.15 22.64
C ALA A 139 6.29 3.14 23.50
N ARG A 140 6.58 2.78 24.77
CA ARG A 140 7.44 3.59 25.65
C ARG A 140 8.89 3.62 25.16
N VAL A 141 9.38 2.51 24.62
CA VAL A 141 10.73 2.44 24.03
C VAL A 141 10.81 3.35 22.81
N GLU A 142 9.82 3.29 21.92
CA GLU A 142 9.72 4.17 20.75
C GLU A 142 9.72 5.66 21.16
N ASP A 143 8.88 6.02 22.14
CA ASP A 143 8.80 7.39 22.65
C ASP A 143 10.13 7.86 23.28
N TRP A 144 10.84 6.97 23.97
CA TRP A 144 12.16 7.28 24.53
C TRP A 144 13.21 7.56 23.44
N PHE A 145 13.26 6.75 22.38
CA PHE A 145 14.14 7.01 21.23
C PHE A 145 13.83 8.34 20.57
N ILE A 146 12.54 8.66 20.41
CA ILE A 146 12.12 9.93 19.83
C ILE A 146 12.58 11.11 20.69
N ALA A 147 12.39 11.02 22.01
CA ALA A 147 12.81 12.07 22.93
C ALA A 147 14.34 12.26 22.99
N ASN A 148 15.11 11.20 22.71
CA ASN A 148 16.57 11.19 22.78
C ASN A 148 17.24 11.24 21.39
N ASN A 149 16.53 11.59 20.33
CA ASN A 149 17.04 11.52 18.96
C ASN A 149 18.31 12.37 18.71
N ALA A 150 18.49 13.48 19.43
CA ALA A 150 19.69 14.31 19.35
C ALA A 150 20.98 13.54 19.68
N SER A 151 20.90 12.48 20.48
CA SER A 151 22.05 11.67 20.88
C SER A 151 22.61 10.80 19.77
N TYR A 152 21.85 10.59 18.70
CA TYR A 152 22.29 9.89 17.48
C TYR A 152 22.14 10.77 16.22
N GLY A 153 22.21 12.08 16.38
CA GLY A 153 22.25 13.03 15.26
C GLY A 153 20.89 13.43 14.69
N GLY A 154 19.79 13.19 15.41
CA GLY A 154 18.44 13.56 15.00
C GLY A 154 17.86 12.62 13.92
N PHE A 155 16.62 12.91 13.52
CA PHE A 155 15.97 12.21 12.41
C PHE A 155 16.36 12.83 11.06
N PRO A 156 16.48 12.03 10.00
CA PRO A 156 16.66 12.57 8.66
C PRO A 156 15.41 13.35 8.23
N THR A 157 15.63 14.45 7.53
CA THR A 157 14.50 15.26 6.99
C THR A 157 13.72 14.49 5.93
N HIS A 158 14.43 13.65 5.16
CA HIS A 158 13.89 12.83 4.08
C HIS A 158 14.40 11.41 4.25
N GLY A 159 13.72 10.60 5.05
CA GLY A 159 14.15 9.22 5.21
C GLY A 159 13.65 8.54 6.48
N TYR A 160 14.27 7.42 6.78
CA TYR A 160 13.92 6.52 7.87
C TYR A 160 15.10 6.29 8.79
N THR A 161 14.80 5.96 10.04
CA THR A 161 15.83 5.63 11.04
C THR A 161 15.59 4.21 11.54
N PHE A 162 16.56 3.34 11.36
CA PHE A 162 16.56 1.98 11.87
C PHE A 162 17.62 1.84 12.97
N VAL A 163 17.19 1.45 14.16
CA VAL A 163 18.06 1.27 15.31
C VAL A 163 18.24 -0.21 15.57
N PHE A 164 19.46 -0.67 15.44
CA PHE A 164 19.88 -2.02 15.78
C PHE A 164 20.71 -1.98 17.06
N ALA A 165 20.20 -2.63 18.10
CA ALA A 165 20.85 -2.64 19.39
C ALA A 165 21.35 -4.05 19.75
N ASN A 166 22.46 -4.10 20.45
CA ASN A 166 23.01 -5.30 21.08
C ASN A 166 23.24 -5.00 22.56
N LEU A 167 22.19 -5.08 23.36
CA LEU A 167 22.18 -4.66 24.76
C LEU A 167 22.51 -5.83 25.70
N THR A 168 23.72 -6.35 25.60
CA THR A 168 24.20 -7.52 26.37
C THR A 168 24.18 -7.34 27.90
N SER A 169 24.09 -6.12 28.39
CA SER A 169 23.98 -5.81 29.81
C SER A 169 22.57 -5.98 30.39
N LEU A 170 21.55 -6.11 29.52
CA LEU A 170 20.18 -6.39 29.94
C LEU A 170 19.96 -7.89 30.11
N PRO A 171 19.04 -8.30 30.99
CA PRO A 171 18.66 -9.70 31.13
C PRO A 171 18.13 -10.22 29.78
N SER A 172 18.66 -11.34 29.32
CA SER A 172 18.15 -12.12 28.19
C SER A 172 17.97 -13.56 28.62
N ILE A 173 17.16 -14.31 27.88
CA ILE A 173 17.00 -15.73 28.17
C ILE A 173 18.23 -16.45 27.65
N THR A 174 18.97 -17.04 28.57
CA THR A 174 20.06 -17.98 28.25
C THR A 174 19.75 -19.34 28.88
N GLU A 175 20.36 -20.39 28.35
CA GLU A 175 20.16 -21.75 28.83
C GLU A 175 20.42 -21.89 30.37
N GLY A 176 21.28 -21.06 30.92
CA GLY A 176 21.58 -21.03 32.36
C GLY A 176 20.59 -20.23 33.23
N GLN A 177 19.62 -19.56 32.65
CA GLN A 177 18.62 -18.73 33.36
C GLN A 177 17.24 -19.39 33.44
N LEU A 178 17.12 -20.66 33.06
CA LEU A 178 15.90 -21.41 33.14
C LEU A 178 15.49 -21.63 34.61
N GLU A 179 14.50 -20.89 35.06
CA GLU A 179 13.74 -21.23 36.26
C GLU A 179 12.55 -22.09 35.81
N THR A 180 12.63 -23.41 36.01
CA THR A 180 11.55 -24.30 35.64
C THR A 180 10.56 -24.44 36.80
N GLU A 181 9.35 -23.89 36.67
CA GLU A 181 8.21 -24.34 37.42
C GLU A 181 7.54 -25.48 36.68
N ASN A 182 7.66 -26.69 37.18
CA ASN A 182 6.98 -27.91 36.80
C ASN A 182 6.68 -28.06 35.28
N PRO A 183 7.66 -28.41 34.45
CA PRO A 183 7.52 -28.48 32.99
C PRO A 183 6.46 -29.49 32.54
N MET A 184 5.98 -30.35 33.40
CA MET A 184 4.97 -31.36 33.09
C MET A 184 3.56 -30.79 32.86
N ASN A 185 3.27 -29.58 33.30
CA ASN A 185 1.98 -28.91 33.11
C ASN A 185 2.00 -27.86 31.96
N ALA A 186 3.16 -27.62 31.41
CA ALA A 186 3.27 -26.76 30.23
C ALA A 186 2.87 -27.55 28.99
N THR A 187 1.59 -27.74 28.77
CA THR A 187 1.10 -28.14 27.45
C THR A 187 1.47 -27.03 26.48
N PRO A 188 2.16 -27.34 25.37
CA PRO A 188 2.41 -26.36 24.34
C PRO A 188 1.08 -26.03 23.64
N HIS A 189 0.29 -25.16 24.26
CA HIS A 189 -0.82 -24.55 23.59
C HIS A 189 -0.26 -23.55 22.59
N TYR A 190 -1.01 -23.36 21.54
CA TYR A 190 -0.66 -22.49 20.45
C TYR A 190 -0.03 -21.20 20.96
N TYR A 191 1.07 -20.87 20.41
CA TYR A 191 1.97 -19.80 20.65
C TYR A 191 1.31 -18.46 20.96
N LYS A 192 0.25 -18.10 20.19
CA LYS A 192 -0.55 -16.91 20.39
C LYS A 192 -1.18 -16.84 21.77
N GLU A 193 -1.73 -17.93 22.25
CA GLU A 193 -2.49 -17.97 23.50
C GLU A 193 -1.62 -17.85 24.74
N GLN A 194 -0.34 -18.17 24.63
CA GLN A 194 0.58 -18.16 25.77
C GLN A 194 1.26 -16.82 25.98
N PHE A 195 1.38 -16.03 24.92
CA PHE A 195 1.95 -14.69 25.00
C PHE A 195 0.88 -13.62 25.21
N VAL A 196 -0.35 -14.01 25.12
CA VAL A 196 -1.48 -13.19 25.40
C VAL A 196 -1.95 -13.54 26.81
N ASP A 197 -1.32 -12.91 27.78
CA ASP A 197 -1.90 -12.84 29.12
C ASP A 197 -3.20 -12.04 28.99
N LYS A 198 -4.30 -12.61 29.46
CA LYS A 198 -5.65 -12.01 29.38
C LYS A 198 -5.72 -10.63 30.04
N ASP A 199 -4.76 -10.32 30.89
CA ASP A 199 -4.65 -9.06 31.60
C ASP A 199 -3.79 -8.02 30.85
N LEU A 200 -3.21 -8.37 29.69
CA LEU A 200 -2.37 -7.47 28.92
C LEU A 200 -3.12 -6.82 27.77
N ASP A 201 -2.87 -5.54 27.58
CA ASP A 201 -3.34 -4.81 26.41
C ASP A 201 -2.56 -5.28 25.16
N TYR A 202 -3.27 -5.80 24.16
CA TYR A 202 -2.67 -6.26 22.89
C TYR A 202 -1.88 -5.21 22.15
N ARG A 203 -2.17 -3.96 22.38
CA ARG A 203 -1.47 -2.83 21.78
C ARG A 203 -0.06 -2.67 22.30
N ILE A 204 0.32 -3.42 23.33
CA ILE A 204 1.62 -3.37 23.96
C ILE A 204 2.28 -4.73 23.81
N ARG A 205 3.49 -4.76 23.28
CA ARG A 205 4.31 -5.97 23.25
C ARG A 205 5.16 -6.06 24.48
N TYR A 206 5.04 -7.18 25.13
CA TYR A 206 5.82 -7.52 26.29
C TYR A 206 6.69 -8.72 25.98
N ARG A 207 8.00 -8.52 26.02
CA ARG A 207 8.97 -9.59 25.88
C ARG A 207 10.36 -9.10 26.22
N ASP A 208 11.23 -10.04 26.45
CA ASP A 208 12.66 -9.81 26.49
C ASP A 208 13.25 -9.38 25.12
N PHE A 209 12.41 -9.32 24.11
CA PHE A 209 12.72 -8.82 22.78
C PHE A 209 12.10 -7.44 22.58
N SER A 210 12.94 -6.43 22.46
CA SER A 210 12.53 -5.04 22.37
C SER A 210 12.49 -4.58 20.92
N VAL A 211 11.33 -4.04 20.51
CA VAL A 211 11.11 -3.52 19.15
C VAL A 211 10.37 -2.19 19.21
N ALA A 212 10.62 -1.32 18.28
CA ALA A 212 9.81 -0.13 18.05
C ALA A 212 8.45 -0.52 17.45
N TRP A 213 7.42 0.24 17.79
CA TRP A 213 6.09 -0.30 17.70
C TRP A 213 5.22 0.27 16.58
N GLY A 214 5.20 1.53 16.33
CA GLY A 214 4.26 2.13 15.38
C GLY A 214 4.90 2.93 14.26
N GLY A 215 6.21 3.04 14.22
CA GLY A 215 6.93 3.82 13.24
C GLY A 215 6.79 5.33 13.43
N LYS A 216 6.48 5.81 14.64
CA LYS A 216 6.47 7.23 14.95
C LYS A 216 7.79 7.88 14.52
N SER A 217 7.72 9.03 13.88
CA SER A 217 8.90 9.71 13.31
C SER A 217 9.70 8.85 12.34
N ARG A 218 9.09 7.82 11.72
CA ARG A 218 9.74 6.87 10.83
C ARG A 218 10.91 6.13 11.47
N LEU A 219 10.77 5.87 12.77
CA LEU A 219 11.71 5.13 13.58
C LEU A 219 11.26 3.68 13.70
N TRP A 220 12.21 2.75 13.55
CA TRP A 220 12.05 1.35 13.91
C TRP A 220 13.25 0.90 14.75
N TYR A 221 13.02 0.01 15.70
CA TYR A 221 14.03 -0.40 16.67
C TYR A 221 13.98 -1.89 16.91
N LEU A 222 15.14 -2.53 16.99
CA LEU A 222 15.29 -3.96 17.27
C LEU A 222 16.49 -4.20 18.18
N ASP A 223 16.29 -4.94 19.28
CA ASP A 223 17.37 -5.39 20.18
C ASP A 223 17.78 -6.83 19.86
N PHE A 224 18.95 -6.99 19.25
CA PHE A 224 19.52 -8.29 18.93
C PHE A 224 20.03 -9.09 20.13
N ALA A 225 20.18 -8.48 21.31
CA ALA A 225 20.55 -9.20 22.52
C ALA A 225 19.34 -9.83 23.20
N ALA A 226 18.13 -9.43 22.83
CA ALA A 226 16.89 -9.97 23.33
C ALA A 226 16.47 -11.23 22.60
N GLY A 227 15.57 -11.97 23.15
CA GLY A 227 15.01 -13.17 22.52
C GLY A 227 15.13 -14.40 23.40
N PRO A 228 14.83 -15.59 22.89
CA PRO A 228 14.54 -15.94 21.50
C PRO A 228 13.16 -15.48 21.04
N GLU A 229 13.08 -15.15 19.76
CA GLU A 229 11.86 -14.72 19.13
C GLU A 229 11.21 -15.85 18.33
N PHE A 230 9.94 -16.09 18.56
CA PHE A 230 9.21 -17.20 17.93
C PHE A 230 8.06 -16.79 17.04
N TRP A 231 7.94 -15.52 16.77
CA TRP A 231 6.79 -14.94 16.11
C TRP A 231 6.69 -15.16 14.62
N THR A 232 7.74 -15.65 14.07
CA THR A 232 7.88 -15.89 12.65
C THR A 232 7.25 -17.21 12.20
N TRP A 233 6.54 -17.91 13.09
CA TRP A 233 5.89 -19.17 12.73
C TRP A 233 4.75 -19.04 11.72
N ALA A 234 4.24 -17.85 11.51
CA ALA A 234 3.18 -17.60 10.52
C ALA A 234 3.70 -17.72 9.08
N SER A 235 4.99 -17.56 8.84
CA SER A 235 5.62 -17.92 7.58
C SER A 235 6.28 -19.31 7.72
N SER A 236 6.04 -20.20 6.77
CA SER A 236 6.66 -21.54 6.75
C SER A 236 8.19 -21.51 6.67
N GLU A 237 8.77 -20.34 6.50
CA GLU A 237 10.21 -20.09 6.32
C GLU A 237 10.85 -19.39 7.52
N ALA A 238 10.09 -19.20 8.60
CA ALA A 238 10.56 -18.43 9.72
C ALA A 238 11.65 -19.13 10.52
N VAL A 239 12.82 -18.57 10.44
CA VAL A 239 13.91 -18.91 11.35
C VAL A 239 13.64 -18.17 12.67
N PRO A 240 13.58 -18.86 13.80
CA PRO A 240 13.41 -18.19 15.10
C PRO A 240 14.58 -17.23 15.33
N HIS A 241 14.28 -16.00 15.65
CA HIS A 241 15.29 -15.05 16.08
C HIS A 241 15.84 -15.47 17.42
N ILE A 242 17.13 -15.74 17.47
CA ILE A 242 17.86 -16.03 18.70
C ILE A 242 18.71 -14.80 19.06
N PRO A 243 18.99 -14.58 20.34
CA PRO A 243 19.91 -13.52 20.75
C PRO A 243 21.20 -13.62 19.96
N MET A 244 21.69 -12.50 19.43
CA MET A 244 22.87 -12.48 18.58
C MET A 244 24.08 -13.13 19.29
N GLN A 245 24.26 -12.87 20.58
CA GLN A 245 25.34 -13.49 21.34
C GLN A 245 25.21 -15.01 21.37
N LEU A 246 24.00 -15.54 21.56
CA LEU A 246 23.76 -16.99 21.51
C LEU A 246 24.10 -17.56 20.13
N ALA A 247 23.76 -16.86 19.06
CA ALA A 247 24.12 -17.27 17.71
C ALA A 247 25.63 -17.28 17.50
N LEU A 248 26.32 -16.24 17.95
CA LEU A 248 27.79 -16.17 17.88
C LEU A 248 28.44 -17.36 18.61
N ASP A 249 27.93 -17.71 19.79
CA ASP A 249 28.44 -18.81 20.59
C ASP A 249 28.14 -20.18 19.96
N LEU A 250 26.92 -20.41 19.49
CA LEU A 250 26.51 -21.65 18.81
C LEU A 250 27.32 -21.91 17.55
N PHE A 251 27.55 -20.88 16.75
CA PHE A 251 28.32 -20.99 15.52
C PHE A 251 29.84 -20.76 15.75
N ARG A 252 30.27 -20.54 16.99
CA ARG A 252 31.66 -20.27 17.38
C ARG A 252 32.30 -19.13 16.59
N VAL A 253 31.55 -18.06 16.43
CA VAL A 253 31.95 -16.88 15.66
C VAL A 253 32.76 -15.94 16.56
N ASN A 254 34.01 -15.69 16.17
CA ASN A 254 34.81 -14.63 16.78
C ASN A 254 34.78 -13.39 15.87
N VAL A 255 34.02 -12.39 16.25
CA VAL A 255 33.76 -11.16 15.47
C VAL A 255 35.02 -10.32 15.20
N HIS A 256 36.12 -10.55 15.93
CA HIS A 256 37.40 -9.87 15.72
C HIS A 256 38.31 -10.59 14.70
N THR A 257 37.86 -11.69 14.11
CA THR A 257 38.51 -12.32 12.98
C THR A 257 37.86 -11.87 11.65
N PRO A 258 38.59 -11.94 10.51
CA PRO A 258 37.99 -11.58 9.23
C PRO A 258 36.68 -12.34 8.92
N GLN A 259 36.65 -13.64 9.19
CA GLN A 259 35.48 -14.51 8.98
C GLN A 259 34.33 -14.15 9.94
N GLY A 260 34.65 -13.84 11.20
CA GLY A 260 33.65 -13.45 12.16
C GLY A 260 33.07 -12.06 11.88
N LYS A 261 33.91 -11.13 11.42
CA LYS A 261 33.45 -9.84 10.92
C LYS A 261 32.52 -10.01 9.73
N GLU A 262 32.87 -10.84 8.77
CA GLU A 262 32.03 -11.14 7.61
C GLU A 262 30.67 -11.72 8.05
N TRP A 263 30.68 -12.70 8.97
CA TRP A 263 29.45 -13.32 9.48
C TRP A 263 28.51 -12.28 10.14
N LEU A 264 29.06 -11.47 11.07
CA LEU A 264 28.28 -10.44 11.75
C LEU A 264 27.73 -9.39 10.77
N THR A 265 28.55 -9.01 9.79
CA THR A 265 28.17 -8.04 8.77
C THR A 265 27.04 -8.59 7.90
N GLN A 266 27.11 -9.84 7.46
CA GLN A 266 26.04 -10.49 6.69
C GLN A 266 24.75 -10.57 7.51
N PHE A 267 24.83 -10.96 8.78
CA PHE A 267 23.68 -11.00 9.68
C PHE A 267 22.99 -9.63 9.78
N LEU A 268 23.75 -8.57 10.02
CA LEU A 268 23.20 -7.22 10.06
C LEU A 268 22.66 -6.74 8.71
N ALA A 269 23.35 -7.13 7.62
CA ALA A 269 22.97 -6.72 6.27
C ALA A 269 21.60 -7.25 5.86
N ASP A 270 21.24 -8.45 6.30
CA ASP A 270 19.93 -9.03 6.04
C ASP A 270 18.83 -8.21 6.72
N TYR A 271 19.04 -7.75 7.96
CA TYR A 271 18.10 -6.87 8.65
C TYR A 271 18.04 -5.46 8.03
N VAL A 272 19.15 -4.92 7.56
CA VAL A 272 19.15 -3.64 6.80
C VAL A 272 18.33 -3.79 5.52
N TYR A 273 18.54 -4.88 4.78
CA TYR A 273 17.79 -5.19 3.57
C TYR A 273 16.29 -5.28 3.86
N ASP A 274 15.92 -6.05 4.87
CA ASP A 274 14.52 -6.27 5.25
C ASP A 274 13.85 -4.99 5.74
N ALA A 275 14.54 -4.19 6.56
CA ALA A 275 14.02 -2.91 7.05
C ALA A 275 13.75 -1.93 5.89
N VAL A 276 14.65 -1.88 4.91
CA VAL A 276 14.45 -1.04 3.73
C VAL A 276 13.30 -1.56 2.88
N LEU A 277 13.27 -2.86 2.58
CA LEU A 277 12.28 -3.47 1.70
C LEU A 277 10.86 -3.51 2.30
N ASN A 278 10.75 -3.79 3.60
CA ASN A 278 9.45 -3.95 4.23
C ASN A 278 8.89 -2.66 4.83
N LEU A 279 9.75 -1.74 5.30
CA LEU A 279 9.32 -0.57 6.04
C LEU A 279 9.54 0.75 5.28
N ALA A 280 10.70 0.96 4.68
CA ALA A 280 10.99 2.23 4.00
C ALA A 280 10.35 2.31 2.62
N VAL A 281 10.46 1.27 1.83
CA VAL A 281 10.04 1.24 0.42
C VAL A 281 9.35 -0.09 0.08
N PRO A 282 8.24 -0.42 0.75
CA PRO A 282 7.59 -1.70 0.60
C PRO A 282 7.07 -1.92 -0.82
N VAL A 283 7.03 -3.19 -1.20
CA VAL A 283 6.38 -3.67 -2.42
C VAL A 283 4.88 -3.80 -2.17
N PHE A 284 4.09 -3.75 -3.22
CA PHE A 284 2.63 -3.88 -3.14
C PHE A 284 2.15 -5.21 -3.72
N THR A 285 1.10 -5.78 -3.14
CA THR A 285 0.40 -6.94 -3.69
C THR A 285 -0.36 -6.57 -4.97
N TYR A 286 -1.02 -5.42 -4.96
CA TYR A 286 -1.79 -4.87 -6.07
C TYR A 286 -1.37 -3.43 -6.31
N GLN A 287 -1.63 -2.91 -7.50
CA GLN A 287 -1.34 -1.51 -7.80
C GLN A 287 -2.20 -0.59 -6.94
N PRO A 288 -1.60 0.21 -6.03
CA PRO A 288 -2.34 1.23 -5.33
C PRO A 288 -2.88 2.25 -6.33
N THR A 289 -4.18 2.48 -6.27
CA THR A 289 -4.87 3.43 -7.16
C THR A 289 -5.57 4.47 -6.31
N TYR A 290 -5.24 5.74 -6.56
CA TYR A 290 -5.97 6.84 -5.94
C TYR A 290 -7.43 6.81 -6.36
N SER A 291 -8.32 6.98 -5.40
CA SER A 291 -9.75 7.17 -5.61
C SER A 291 -10.29 8.26 -4.68
N HIS A 292 -11.25 9.02 -5.17
CA HIS A 292 -11.90 10.06 -4.38
C HIS A 292 -12.70 9.45 -3.23
N THR A 293 -13.36 8.32 -3.48
CA THR A 293 -14.16 7.58 -2.50
C THR A 293 -13.67 6.14 -2.37
N TYR A 294 -13.52 5.66 -1.15
CA TYR A 294 -13.31 4.24 -0.86
C TYR A 294 -14.55 3.70 -0.18
N ARG A 295 -15.21 2.77 -0.86
CA ARG A 295 -16.46 2.16 -0.40
C ARG A 295 -16.19 0.72 0.03
N ILE A 296 -16.21 0.47 1.33
CA ILE A 296 -15.98 -0.84 1.96
C ILE A 296 -17.36 -1.44 2.25
N VAL A 297 -17.72 -2.52 1.56
CA VAL A 297 -19.03 -3.16 1.69
C VAL A 297 -18.86 -4.53 2.35
N VAL A 298 -19.27 -4.62 3.59
CA VAL A 298 -19.14 -5.84 4.39
C VAL A 298 -20.47 -6.61 4.41
N ASN A 299 -20.46 -7.76 3.77
CA ASN A 299 -21.59 -8.70 3.74
C ASN A 299 -21.34 -9.82 4.75
N ILE A 300 -22.11 -9.87 5.82
CA ILE A 300 -22.00 -10.92 6.83
C ILE A 300 -22.99 -12.03 6.46
N ILE A 301 -22.47 -13.15 5.99
CA ILE A 301 -23.24 -14.32 5.63
C ILE A 301 -23.41 -15.20 6.86
N ASP A 302 -24.61 -15.18 7.45
CA ASP A 302 -24.91 -15.88 8.69
C ASP A 302 -25.62 -17.21 8.42
N ASN A 303 -24.92 -18.31 8.74
CA ASN A 303 -25.43 -19.68 8.65
C ASN A 303 -25.43 -20.40 10.02
N ARG A 304 -25.55 -19.64 11.11
CA ARG A 304 -25.58 -20.16 12.47
C ARG A 304 -26.99 -20.57 12.90
N THR A 305 -27.05 -21.42 13.91
CA THR A 305 -28.32 -21.74 14.61
C THR A 305 -28.77 -20.55 15.46
N ASP A 306 -30.05 -20.50 15.81
CA ASP A 306 -30.60 -19.42 16.65
C ASP A 306 -29.89 -19.34 18.00
N ARG A 307 -29.56 -20.48 18.61
CA ARG A 307 -28.80 -20.53 19.85
C ARG A 307 -27.38 -19.92 19.71
N GLU A 308 -26.72 -20.15 18.58
CA GLU A 308 -25.40 -19.58 18.33
C GLU A 308 -25.49 -18.06 18.09
N LYS A 309 -26.56 -17.61 17.44
CA LYS A 309 -26.85 -16.19 17.24
C LYS A 309 -27.10 -15.44 18.57
N GLU A 310 -27.86 -16.09 19.48
CA GLU A 310 -28.08 -15.53 20.82
C GLU A 310 -26.79 -15.44 21.65
N THR A 311 -25.85 -16.37 21.43
CA THR A 311 -24.59 -16.40 22.18
C THR A 311 -23.62 -15.31 21.75
N VAL A 312 -23.55 -15.03 20.46
CA VAL A 312 -22.67 -13.99 19.87
C VAL A 312 -23.50 -13.19 18.85
N PRO A 313 -24.11 -12.09 19.25
CA PRO A 313 -24.81 -11.20 18.33
C PRO A 313 -23.86 -10.65 17.25
N ILE A 314 -24.33 -10.50 16.03
CA ILE A 314 -23.50 -10.01 14.91
C ILE A 314 -23.02 -8.58 15.17
N GLU A 315 -23.85 -7.75 15.76
CA GLU A 315 -23.53 -6.37 16.10
C GLU A 315 -22.34 -6.24 17.07
N ASP A 316 -22.06 -7.28 17.82
CA ASP A 316 -20.87 -7.34 18.69
C ASP A 316 -19.59 -7.74 17.92
N THR A 317 -19.71 -8.12 16.64
CA THR A 317 -18.62 -8.70 15.85
C THR A 317 -18.06 -7.75 14.81
N ILE A 318 -18.80 -6.72 14.44
CA ILE A 318 -18.41 -5.75 13.42
C ILE A 318 -18.66 -4.34 13.92
N HIS A 319 -17.64 -3.49 13.80
CA HIS A 319 -17.65 -2.10 14.26
C HIS A 319 -17.30 -1.17 13.08
N PRO A 320 -18.30 -0.74 12.28
CA PRO A 320 -18.09 0.08 11.10
C PRO A 320 -17.35 1.39 11.37
N GLU A 321 -17.58 1.99 12.54
CA GLU A 321 -16.94 3.23 12.97
C GLU A 321 -15.41 3.05 13.21
N ILE A 322 -15.00 1.88 13.70
CA ILE A 322 -13.56 1.55 13.87
C ILE A 322 -12.92 1.33 12.51
N ILE A 323 -13.60 0.60 11.61
CA ILE A 323 -13.14 0.38 10.23
C ILE A 323 -13.01 1.74 9.51
N LYS A 324 -14.06 2.56 9.57
CA LYS A 324 -14.06 3.88 8.96
C LYS A 324 -12.92 4.74 9.48
N LYS A 325 -12.70 4.73 10.81
CA LYS A 325 -11.61 5.49 11.42
C LYS A 325 -10.24 5.02 10.92
N ALA A 326 -10.00 3.71 10.86
CA ALA A 326 -8.72 3.16 10.39
C ALA A 326 -8.39 3.64 8.97
N PHE A 327 -9.36 3.58 8.05
CA PHE A 327 -9.17 4.01 6.66
C PHE A 327 -9.16 5.53 6.49
N THR A 328 -9.91 6.28 7.30
CA THR A 328 -9.80 7.76 7.32
C THR A 328 -8.42 8.21 7.80
N ASP A 329 -7.85 7.52 8.78
CA ASP A 329 -6.49 7.81 9.26
C ASP A 329 -5.41 7.38 8.24
N LEU A 330 -5.69 6.39 7.38
CA LEU A 330 -4.80 5.94 6.31
C LEU A 330 -4.87 6.86 5.09
N LEU A 331 -6.08 7.26 4.68
CA LEU A 331 -6.40 7.99 3.45
C LEU A 331 -7.20 9.27 3.75
N PRO A 332 -6.62 10.26 4.46
CA PRO A 332 -7.37 11.39 4.97
C PRO A 332 -7.88 12.37 3.90
N TYR A 333 -7.43 12.23 2.67
CA TYR A 333 -7.84 13.03 1.51
C TYR A 333 -9.00 12.41 0.72
N SER A 334 -9.47 11.24 1.11
CA SER A 334 -10.56 10.52 0.44
C SER A 334 -11.78 10.39 1.33
N ASP A 335 -12.96 10.26 0.74
CA ASP A 335 -14.18 9.92 1.46
C ASP A 335 -14.24 8.41 1.73
N ILE A 336 -14.36 8.04 3.00
CA ILE A 336 -14.43 6.65 3.43
C ILE A 336 -15.86 6.29 3.77
N GLN A 337 -16.42 5.36 3.02
CA GLN A 337 -17.78 4.84 3.22
C GLN A 337 -17.70 3.38 3.64
N VAL A 338 -18.33 3.04 4.76
CA VAL A 338 -18.41 1.68 5.27
C VAL A 338 -19.87 1.27 5.38
N GLU A 339 -20.24 0.26 4.62
CA GLU A 339 -21.57 -0.31 4.59
C GLU A 339 -21.52 -1.73 5.16
N THR A 340 -22.45 -2.06 6.03
CA THR A 340 -22.56 -3.41 6.59
C THR A 340 -23.96 -3.94 6.39
N GLN A 341 -24.06 -5.20 5.97
CA GLN A 341 -25.34 -5.89 5.89
C GLN A 341 -25.22 -7.34 6.35
N GLN A 342 -26.23 -7.81 7.03
CA GLN A 342 -26.35 -9.23 7.41
C GLN A 342 -27.25 -9.96 6.42
N ILE A 343 -26.77 -11.09 5.95
CA ILE A 343 -27.47 -11.94 5.00
C ILE A 343 -27.66 -13.31 5.64
N SER A 344 -28.90 -13.70 5.87
CA SER A 344 -29.20 -15.06 6.30
C SER A 344 -28.95 -16.02 5.12
N ALA A 345 -28.05 -16.98 5.30
CA ALA A 345 -27.82 -18.00 4.28
C ALA A 345 -29.08 -18.82 3.98
N ASN A 346 -30.00 -18.92 4.95
CA ASN A 346 -31.26 -19.67 4.79
C ASN A 346 -32.25 -18.92 3.88
N ASP A 347 -32.16 -17.61 3.75
CA ASP A 347 -33.06 -16.78 2.94
C ASP A 347 -32.68 -16.79 1.45
N SER A 348 -31.49 -17.30 1.11
CA SER A 348 -31.03 -17.47 -0.26
C SER A 348 -30.78 -18.94 -0.59
N PRO A 349 -31.72 -19.65 -1.21
CA PRO A 349 -31.54 -21.07 -1.56
C PRO A 349 -30.34 -21.35 -2.44
N ARG A 350 -29.98 -20.39 -3.32
CA ARG A 350 -28.78 -20.49 -4.19
C ARG A 350 -27.49 -20.37 -3.39
N LEU A 351 -27.41 -19.39 -2.48
CA LEU A 351 -26.26 -19.22 -1.60
C LEU A 351 -26.11 -20.43 -0.67
N GLN A 352 -27.22 -20.90 -0.09
CA GLN A 352 -27.22 -22.08 0.75
C GLN A 352 -26.73 -23.32 -0.02
N ALA A 353 -27.19 -23.51 -1.26
CA ALA A 353 -26.70 -24.58 -2.12
C ALA A 353 -25.21 -24.48 -2.41
N ALA A 354 -24.71 -23.26 -2.67
CA ALA A 354 -23.27 -23.01 -2.88
C ALA A 354 -22.46 -23.39 -1.63
N ILE A 355 -22.92 -23.00 -0.43
CA ILE A 355 -22.29 -23.35 0.84
C ILE A 355 -22.28 -24.86 1.07
N ILE A 356 -23.43 -25.54 0.87
CA ILE A 356 -23.56 -27.00 1.05
C ILE A 356 -22.63 -27.73 0.07
N ASN A 357 -22.61 -27.33 -1.20
CA ASN A 357 -21.79 -27.97 -2.23
C ASN A 357 -20.27 -27.72 -2.00
N SER A 358 -19.94 -26.67 -1.25
CA SER A 358 -18.56 -26.34 -0.89
C SER A 358 -18.11 -27.04 0.39
N THR A 359 -19.03 -27.60 1.16
CA THR A 359 -18.74 -28.24 2.44
C THR A 359 -18.19 -29.66 2.23
N VAL A 360 -17.00 -29.88 2.74
CA VAL A 360 -16.28 -31.16 2.65
C VAL A 360 -16.13 -31.72 4.05
N THR A 361 -16.27 -33.03 4.19
CA THR A 361 -15.96 -33.73 5.45
C THR A 361 -14.50 -34.13 5.41
N PRO A 362 -13.62 -33.54 6.25
CA PRO A 362 -12.21 -33.93 6.30
C PRO A 362 -12.05 -35.34 6.89
N PRO A 363 -10.88 -35.97 6.73
CA PRO A 363 -10.55 -37.20 7.44
C PRO A 363 -10.71 -37.05 8.94
N SER A 364 -11.22 -38.12 9.58
CA SER A 364 -11.65 -38.15 11.00
C SER A 364 -10.53 -37.92 12.02
N ASP A 365 -9.27 -37.94 11.59
CA ASP A 365 -8.08 -37.80 12.44
C ASP A 365 -7.63 -36.34 12.65
N LEU A 366 -8.30 -35.37 12.01
CA LEU A 366 -7.91 -33.96 12.09
C LEU A 366 -8.64 -33.17 13.19
N GLY A 367 -9.63 -33.77 13.87
CA GLY A 367 -10.42 -33.05 14.89
C GLY A 367 -11.29 -31.91 14.34
N ILE A 368 -11.48 -31.86 13.03
CA ILE A 368 -12.28 -30.86 12.32
C ILE A 368 -13.55 -31.53 11.81
N ASP A 369 -14.71 -31.05 12.22
CA ASP A 369 -15.96 -31.66 11.83
C ASP A 369 -16.33 -31.46 10.36
N ARG A 370 -16.08 -30.26 9.85
CA ARG A 370 -16.38 -29.85 8.47
C ARG A 370 -15.42 -28.80 7.97
N TYR A 371 -15.21 -28.83 6.68
CA TYR A 371 -14.33 -27.88 5.98
C TYR A 371 -15.08 -27.28 4.79
N VAL A 372 -14.99 -25.98 4.59
CA VAL A 372 -15.63 -25.30 3.47
C VAL A 372 -14.56 -24.89 2.45
N ASP A 373 -14.63 -25.50 1.27
CA ASP A 373 -13.82 -25.09 0.12
C ASP A 373 -14.33 -23.74 -0.41
N THR A 374 -13.52 -22.71 -0.28
CA THR A 374 -13.91 -21.36 -0.68
C THR A 374 -14.04 -21.14 -2.18
N ARG A 375 -13.44 -21.99 -3.01
CA ARG A 375 -13.43 -21.79 -4.48
C ARG A 375 -14.79 -21.79 -5.13
N PRO A 376 -15.73 -22.74 -4.84
CA PRO A 376 -17.07 -22.69 -5.37
C PRO A 376 -17.87 -21.49 -4.84
N ILE A 377 -17.70 -21.13 -3.56
CA ILE A 377 -18.33 -19.94 -2.97
C ILE A 377 -17.81 -18.69 -3.64
N TYR A 378 -16.51 -18.55 -3.82
CA TYR A 378 -15.90 -17.41 -4.51
C TYR A 378 -16.49 -17.23 -5.92
N ARG A 379 -16.58 -18.30 -6.71
CA ARG A 379 -17.19 -18.24 -8.04
C ARG A 379 -18.64 -17.78 -7.99
N TYR A 380 -19.42 -18.35 -7.07
CA TYR A 380 -20.81 -17.95 -6.88
C TYR A 380 -20.93 -16.47 -6.54
N LEU A 381 -20.12 -15.99 -5.59
CA LEU A 381 -20.12 -14.58 -5.20
C LEU A 381 -19.65 -13.66 -6.33
N GLN A 382 -18.67 -14.08 -7.13
CA GLN A 382 -18.21 -13.33 -8.28
C GLN A 382 -19.30 -13.20 -9.36
N GLU A 383 -20.02 -14.29 -9.65
CA GLU A 383 -21.13 -14.31 -10.62
C GLU A 383 -22.32 -13.45 -10.17
N HIS A 384 -22.52 -13.29 -8.86
CA HIS A 384 -23.65 -12.58 -8.25
C HIS A 384 -23.23 -11.31 -7.50
N LEU A 385 -22.03 -10.81 -7.71
CA LEU A 385 -21.42 -9.73 -6.93
C LEU A 385 -22.30 -8.48 -6.88
N SER A 386 -22.93 -8.13 -8.00
CA SER A 386 -23.84 -6.99 -8.07
C SER A 386 -25.10 -7.10 -7.20
N GLU A 387 -25.52 -8.31 -6.86
CA GLU A 387 -26.67 -8.53 -5.97
C GLU A 387 -26.32 -8.17 -4.51
N PHE A 388 -25.05 -8.34 -4.12
CA PHE A 388 -24.55 -8.09 -2.77
C PHE A 388 -23.98 -6.70 -2.57
N VAL A 389 -23.34 -6.15 -3.59
CA VAL A 389 -22.51 -4.94 -3.47
C VAL A 389 -23.04 -3.81 -4.36
N GLY A 390 -23.94 -4.12 -5.29
CA GLY A 390 -24.36 -3.19 -6.33
C GLY A 390 -23.26 -3.00 -7.36
N THR A 391 -23.05 -1.74 -7.80
CA THR A 391 -22.00 -1.43 -8.76
C THR A 391 -20.64 -1.47 -8.08
N VAL A 392 -19.72 -2.28 -8.59
CA VAL A 392 -18.31 -2.30 -8.18
C VAL A 392 -17.52 -1.39 -9.11
N ARG A 393 -16.79 -0.44 -8.56
CA ARG A 393 -15.92 0.48 -9.29
C ARG A 393 -14.50 0.37 -8.77
N ARG A 394 -13.52 0.60 -9.65
CA ARG A 394 -12.08 0.68 -9.32
C ARG A 394 -11.43 1.70 -10.24
N ASP A 395 -11.82 2.94 -10.07
CA ASP A 395 -11.33 4.06 -10.84
C ASP A 395 -11.01 5.26 -9.90
N SER A 396 -10.64 6.39 -10.46
CA SER A 396 -10.31 7.59 -9.69
C SER A 396 -11.50 8.19 -8.93
N ILE A 397 -12.73 7.79 -9.24
CA ILE A 397 -13.95 8.29 -8.59
C ILE A 397 -14.26 7.43 -7.36
N GLU A 398 -14.28 6.11 -7.52
CA GLU A 398 -14.62 5.19 -6.44
C GLU A 398 -13.78 3.91 -6.53
N PHE A 399 -13.29 3.45 -5.37
CA PHE A 399 -12.68 2.15 -5.19
C PHE A 399 -13.57 1.32 -4.26
N THR A 400 -14.27 0.34 -4.81
CA THR A 400 -15.13 -0.55 -4.04
C THR A 400 -14.34 -1.76 -3.55
N VAL A 401 -14.44 -2.06 -2.25
CA VAL A 401 -13.88 -3.27 -1.61
C VAL A 401 -15.02 -4.17 -1.16
N PRO A 402 -15.39 -5.19 -1.94
CA PRO A 402 -16.37 -6.19 -1.54
C PRO A 402 -15.78 -7.13 -0.49
N ILE A 403 -16.44 -7.27 0.65
CA ILE A 403 -16.05 -8.17 1.74
C ILE A 403 -17.18 -9.09 2.09
N PHE A 404 -16.87 -10.38 2.22
CA PHE A 404 -17.79 -11.43 2.65
C PHE A 404 -17.24 -12.11 3.89
N ALA A 405 -17.87 -11.83 5.02
CA ALA A 405 -17.55 -12.42 6.31
C ALA A 405 -18.56 -13.55 6.62
N PHE A 406 -18.06 -14.74 6.87
CA PHE A 406 -18.91 -15.92 7.04
C PHE A 406 -19.06 -16.26 8.52
N ALA A 407 -20.24 -16.07 9.07
CA ALA A 407 -20.61 -16.49 10.40
C ALA A 407 -21.24 -17.91 10.31
N PHE A 408 -20.42 -18.93 10.47
CA PHE A 408 -20.86 -20.33 10.42
C PHE A 408 -20.98 -20.94 11.81
N ARG A 409 -21.56 -22.12 11.86
CA ARG A 409 -21.63 -22.94 13.07
C ARG A 409 -20.23 -23.27 13.58
N ALA A 410 -20.09 -23.40 14.88
CA ALA A 410 -18.87 -23.91 15.50
C ALA A 410 -18.45 -25.26 14.86
N GLY A 411 -17.15 -25.45 14.67
CA GLY A 411 -16.57 -26.63 14.06
C GLY A 411 -16.57 -26.64 12.52
N ILE A 412 -17.03 -25.56 11.86
CA ILE A 412 -16.88 -25.38 10.42
C ILE A 412 -15.71 -24.43 10.15
N TYR A 413 -14.67 -24.96 9.52
CA TYR A 413 -13.49 -24.20 9.15
C TYR A 413 -13.54 -23.77 7.69
N PHE A 414 -12.99 -22.60 7.43
CA PHE A 414 -12.88 -22.02 6.09
C PHE A 414 -11.48 -22.24 5.55
N GLY A 415 -11.33 -22.57 4.27
CA GLY A 415 -10.01 -22.65 3.69
C GLY A 415 -9.98 -22.96 2.21
N TYR A 416 -8.78 -22.93 1.63
CA TYR A 416 -8.52 -23.50 0.33
C TYR A 416 -8.32 -25.01 0.47
N THR A 417 -8.99 -25.81 -0.32
CA THR A 417 -8.43 -27.11 -0.67
C THR A 417 -7.40 -26.91 -1.77
N TYR A 418 -6.25 -26.33 -1.49
CA TYR A 418 -5.09 -26.86 -2.17
C TYR A 418 -4.96 -28.30 -1.69
N LYS A 419 -4.99 -29.23 -2.62
CA LYS A 419 -4.68 -30.64 -2.36
C LYS A 419 -3.20 -30.85 -2.01
N TRP A 420 -2.70 -30.05 -1.11
CA TRP A 420 -1.46 -30.34 -0.41
C TRP A 420 -1.83 -31.14 0.83
N TYR A 421 -2.37 -32.34 0.61
CA TYR A 421 -2.18 -33.38 1.58
C TYR A 421 -0.67 -33.59 1.63
N VAL A 422 -0.03 -32.91 2.55
CA VAL A 422 1.34 -33.25 2.93
C VAL A 422 1.22 -34.57 3.66
N ALA A 423 1.32 -35.67 2.91
CA ALA A 423 1.18 -37.04 3.39
C ALA A 423 2.09 -37.33 4.60
N SER A 424 3.17 -36.56 4.77
CA SER A 424 4.08 -36.63 5.90
C SER A 424 3.58 -35.98 7.18
N LEU A 425 2.66 -34.99 7.11
CA LEU A 425 2.18 -34.25 8.29
C LEU A 425 0.74 -34.59 8.65
N LYS A 426 0.02 -35.35 7.84
CA LYS A 426 -1.41 -35.68 8.00
C LYS A 426 -2.28 -34.44 8.31
N SER A 427 -1.86 -33.26 7.85
CA SER A 427 -2.57 -32.03 8.07
C SER A 427 -3.05 -31.42 6.77
N TYR A 428 -4.28 -30.90 6.75
CA TYR A 428 -4.72 -29.98 5.71
C TYR A 428 -4.19 -28.60 6.08
N ASP A 429 -3.13 -28.21 5.40
CA ASP A 429 -2.50 -26.92 5.61
C ASP A 429 -3.19 -25.87 4.77
N SER A 430 -4.28 -25.28 5.25
CA SER A 430 -4.88 -24.12 4.58
C SER A 430 -6.15 -23.57 5.20
N SER A 431 -6.32 -23.62 6.52
CA SER A 431 -7.34 -22.77 7.15
C SER A 431 -6.85 -21.33 7.15
N PHE A 432 -7.68 -20.40 6.70
CA PHE A 432 -7.39 -18.98 6.80
C PHE A 432 -8.48 -18.26 7.61
N SER A 433 -8.07 -17.25 8.34
CA SER A 433 -8.96 -16.34 9.04
C SER A 433 -9.57 -15.31 8.08
N GLY A 434 -8.80 -14.86 7.12
CA GLY A 434 -9.21 -13.97 6.04
C GLY A 434 -8.29 -14.14 4.82
N ILE A 435 -8.74 -13.64 3.68
CA ILE A 435 -7.96 -13.56 2.46
C ILE A 435 -8.49 -12.47 1.52
N SER A 436 -7.60 -11.64 1.02
CA SER A 436 -7.87 -10.75 -0.10
C SER A 436 -7.51 -11.43 -1.42
N LEU A 437 -8.47 -11.52 -2.32
CA LEU A 437 -8.30 -12.08 -3.67
C LEU A 437 -8.15 -10.99 -4.73
N GLY A 438 -7.96 -9.74 -4.29
CA GLY A 438 -7.85 -8.58 -5.15
C GLY A 438 -9.20 -7.99 -5.55
N ASP A 439 -10.10 -8.77 -6.09
CA ASP A 439 -11.46 -8.35 -6.48
C ASP A 439 -12.47 -8.43 -5.34
N MET A 440 -12.25 -9.31 -4.37
CA MET A 440 -13.04 -9.41 -3.14
C MET A 440 -12.23 -9.98 -1.97
N VAL A 441 -12.76 -9.80 -0.79
CA VAL A 441 -12.24 -10.33 0.48
C VAL A 441 -13.18 -11.41 1.01
N LEU A 442 -12.62 -12.51 1.49
CA LEU A 442 -13.34 -13.55 2.20
C LEU A 442 -12.78 -13.67 3.62
N ILE A 443 -13.66 -13.68 4.63
CA ILE A 443 -13.29 -13.80 6.05
C ILE A 443 -13.99 -15.03 6.62
N GLY A 444 -13.20 -15.91 7.23
CA GLY A 444 -13.70 -17.17 7.79
C GLY A 444 -14.33 -17.02 9.17
N SER A 445 -15.11 -18.02 9.56
CA SER A 445 -15.85 -18.06 10.82
C SER A 445 -14.96 -18.22 12.07
N THR A 446 -13.72 -18.62 11.91
CA THR A 446 -12.76 -18.71 13.02
C THR A 446 -12.61 -17.39 13.78
N GLN A 447 -12.86 -16.26 13.11
CA GLN A 447 -12.83 -14.94 13.74
C GLN A 447 -13.97 -14.75 14.76
N LEU A 448 -15.05 -15.50 14.69
CA LEU A 448 -16.10 -15.47 15.71
C LEU A 448 -15.66 -16.14 17.02
N GLU A 449 -14.79 -17.15 16.94
CA GLU A 449 -14.30 -17.89 18.11
C GLU A 449 -13.30 -17.05 18.93
N PHE A 450 -12.48 -16.26 18.27
CA PHE A 450 -11.54 -15.33 18.94
C PHE A 450 -12.21 -14.22 19.73
N GLN A 451 -13.54 -14.09 19.64
CA GLN A 451 -14.31 -13.06 20.36
C GLN A 451 -14.65 -13.40 21.80
N ARG A 452 -14.47 -14.64 22.20
CA ARG A 452 -14.92 -15.13 23.53
C ARG A 452 -13.99 -14.74 24.68
N GLY A 453 -13.37 -13.60 24.64
CA GLY A 453 -12.78 -13.00 25.81
C GLY A 453 -11.27 -12.80 25.79
N ASP A 454 -10.59 -13.18 24.74
CA ASP A 454 -9.12 -13.10 24.67
C ASP A 454 -8.62 -11.85 23.92
N HIS A 455 -9.51 -11.11 23.26
CA HIS A 455 -9.17 -9.89 22.54
C HIS A 455 -9.95 -8.70 23.10
N VAL A 456 -9.24 -7.68 23.50
CA VAL A 456 -9.84 -6.47 24.09
C VAL A 456 -10.30 -5.53 22.99
N ASN A 457 -11.60 -5.34 22.88
CA ASN A 457 -12.13 -4.24 22.09
C ASN A 457 -11.73 -2.91 22.76
N PRO A 458 -10.96 -2.03 22.12
CA PRO A 458 -10.48 -0.81 22.76
C PRO A 458 -11.59 0.17 23.13
N THR A 459 -12.77 0.05 22.49
CA THR A 459 -13.94 0.92 22.76
C THR A 459 -14.93 0.26 23.72
N GLN A 460 -14.89 -1.08 23.84
CA GLN A 460 -15.79 -1.85 24.69
C GLN A 460 -15.03 -3.01 25.35
N PRO A 461 -14.36 -2.76 26.47
CA PRO A 461 -13.62 -3.79 27.19
C PRO A 461 -14.50 -5.01 27.51
N GLY A 462 -14.00 -6.20 27.23
CA GLY A 462 -14.71 -7.47 27.44
C GLY A 462 -15.56 -7.95 26.25
N LYS A 463 -15.63 -7.18 25.15
CA LYS A 463 -16.17 -7.63 23.86
C LYS A 463 -15.04 -7.94 22.90
N GLY A 464 -15.17 -9.04 22.19
CA GLY A 464 -14.19 -9.47 21.20
C GLY A 464 -14.10 -8.54 19.98
N ILE A 465 -13.06 -8.72 19.17
CA ILE A 465 -12.78 -7.92 17.98
C ILE A 465 -13.60 -8.37 16.78
N GLY A 466 -13.99 -9.62 16.76
CA GLY A 466 -14.75 -10.22 15.69
C GLY A 466 -14.16 -10.01 14.32
N PHE A 467 -15.03 -9.73 13.39
CA PHE A 467 -14.64 -9.47 12.01
C PHE A 467 -13.94 -8.12 11.81
N THR A 468 -14.05 -7.19 12.76
CA THR A 468 -13.59 -5.79 12.56
C THR A 468 -12.12 -5.70 12.20
N GLN A 469 -11.25 -6.35 12.98
CA GLN A 469 -9.81 -6.32 12.74
C GLN A 469 -9.46 -6.98 11.41
N MET A 470 -10.06 -8.12 11.13
CA MET A 470 -9.81 -8.86 9.89
C MET A 470 -10.31 -8.12 8.66
N VAL A 471 -11.42 -7.38 8.77
CA VAL A 471 -11.90 -6.48 7.70
C VAL A 471 -10.85 -5.40 7.40
N ILE A 472 -10.27 -4.78 8.43
CA ILE A 472 -9.24 -3.76 8.25
C ILE A 472 -8.01 -4.37 7.59
N HIS A 473 -7.55 -5.53 8.08
CA HIS A 473 -6.39 -6.25 7.57
C HIS A 473 -6.55 -6.61 6.08
N GLU A 474 -7.60 -7.33 5.76
CA GLU A 474 -7.83 -7.84 4.39
C GLU A 474 -8.19 -6.74 3.40
N ALA A 475 -8.89 -5.70 3.84
CA ALA A 475 -9.12 -4.52 3.01
C ALA A 475 -7.80 -3.74 2.77
N GLY A 476 -6.87 -3.73 3.73
CA GLY A 476 -5.51 -3.23 3.53
C GLY A 476 -4.79 -3.93 2.38
N HIS A 477 -4.89 -5.26 2.32
CA HIS A 477 -4.38 -6.03 1.18
C HIS A 477 -5.05 -5.67 -0.14
N SER A 478 -6.36 -5.40 -0.14
CA SER A 478 -7.07 -4.97 -1.35
C SER A 478 -6.57 -3.60 -1.87
N LEU A 479 -6.02 -2.77 -1.00
CA LEU A 479 -5.33 -1.52 -1.36
C LEU A 479 -3.86 -1.73 -1.77
N GLY A 480 -3.36 -2.96 -1.70
CA GLY A 480 -2.01 -3.32 -2.09
C GLY A 480 -1.01 -3.50 -0.94
N LEU A 481 -1.36 -3.17 0.30
CA LEU A 481 -0.46 -3.34 1.44
C LEU A 481 -0.11 -4.80 1.66
N MET A 482 1.11 -5.06 2.06
CA MET A 482 1.63 -6.39 2.39
C MET A 482 1.84 -6.55 3.90
N HIS A 483 2.10 -7.78 4.32
CA HIS A 483 2.51 -8.01 5.70
C HIS A 483 3.94 -7.51 5.93
N PRO A 484 4.27 -6.99 7.12
CA PRO A 484 5.64 -6.56 7.44
C PRO A 484 6.67 -7.70 7.39
N HIS A 485 6.22 -8.96 7.51
CA HIS A 485 7.09 -10.15 7.50
C HIS A 485 7.22 -10.82 6.13
N GLN A 486 6.64 -10.25 5.06
CA GLN A 486 6.53 -10.94 3.77
C GLN A 486 7.87 -11.24 3.12
N PHE A 487 8.89 -10.44 3.40
CA PHE A 487 10.17 -10.50 2.72
C PHE A 487 11.37 -10.65 3.65
N GLY A 488 11.24 -11.31 4.79
CA GLY A 488 12.44 -11.59 5.54
C GLY A 488 12.34 -11.74 7.05
N TYR A 489 13.42 -11.36 7.74
CA TYR A 489 13.64 -11.67 9.16
C TYR A 489 12.94 -10.72 10.14
N LEU A 490 12.37 -9.60 9.70
CA LEU A 490 11.76 -8.63 10.60
C LEU A 490 10.52 -9.16 11.31
N GLY A 491 9.92 -10.19 10.78
CA GLY A 491 8.70 -10.73 11.35
C GLY A 491 7.60 -9.66 11.49
N ASP A 492 6.70 -9.88 12.41
CA ASP A 492 5.57 -8.99 12.67
C ASP A 492 5.87 -7.93 13.75
N PHE A 493 7.04 -7.28 13.70
CA PHE A 493 7.50 -6.37 14.76
C PHE A 493 7.00 -4.94 14.60
N GLU A 494 5.79 -4.78 14.16
CA GLU A 494 5.18 -3.49 13.88
C GLU A 494 3.76 -3.41 14.41
N SER A 495 3.39 -2.26 14.99
CA SER A 495 2.03 -1.98 15.41
C SER A 495 1.18 -1.54 14.22
N SER A 496 0.63 -2.51 13.54
CA SER A 496 -0.21 -2.30 12.36
C SER A 496 -1.34 -3.32 12.28
N ALA A 497 -2.43 -2.93 11.63
CA ALA A 497 -3.48 -3.86 11.23
C ALA A 497 -2.95 -4.92 10.25
N MET A 498 -1.86 -4.63 9.51
CA MET A 498 -1.22 -5.56 8.59
C MET A 498 -0.34 -6.60 9.29
N SER A 499 -0.03 -6.42 10.57
CA SER A 499 0.74 -7.36 11.37
C SER A 499 -0.15 -8.48 11.91
N TYR A 500 0.27 -9.73 11.78
CA TYR A 500 -0.41 -10.87 12.41
C TYR A 500 -0.32 -10.86 13.93
N TRP A 501 0.61 -10.08 14.44
CA TRP A 501 0.97 -10.12 15.84
C TRP A 501 0.35 -9.03 16.69
N SER A 502 0.28 -7.81 16.13
CA SER A 502 -0.14 -6.66 16.90
C SER A 502 -1.65 -6.58 17.13
N TRP A 503 -2.46 -7.21 16.30
CA TRP A 503 -3.93 -7.16 16.34
C TRP A 503 -4.50 -5.75 16.45
N GLU A 504 -3.85 -4.80 15.78
CA GLU A 504 -4.22 -3.39 15.83
C GLU A 504 -5.41 -3.08 14.90
N TYR A 505 -6.12 -2.01 15.25
CA TYR A 505 -7.18 -1.44 14.41
C TYR A 505 -6.71 -0.23 13.61
N LYS A 506 -5.43 -0.04 13.50
CA LYS A 506 -4.82 1.10 12.81
C LYS A 506 -3.67 0.62 11.95
N PHE A 507 -3.34 1.41 10.98
CA PHE A 507 -2.16 1.23 10.16
C PHE A 507 -0.96 1.94 10.80
N SER A 508 0.23 1.39 10.63
CA SER A 508 1.48 1.99 11.07
C SER A 508 1.81 3.25 10.27
N GLN A 509 2.86 3.97 10.70
CA GLN A 509 3.38 5.07 9.88
C GLN A 509 4.00 4.57 8.57
N PHE A 510 4.56 3.37 8.55
CA PHE A 510 5.15 2.78 7.35
C PHE A 510 4.07 2.44 6.31
N ASP A 511 2.96 1.84 6.72
CA ASP A 511 1.80 1.60 5.84
C ASP A 511 1.25 2.90 5.25
N LYS A 512 1.11 3.93 6.10
CA LYS A 512 0.64 5.25 5.68
C LYS A 512 1.59 5.89 4.68
N ASP A 513 2.88 5.83 4.94
CA ASP A 513 3.89 6.34 4.02
C ASP A 513 3.86 5.58 2.68
N ALA A 514 3.73 4.26 2.71
CA ALA A 514 3.69 3.43 1.52
C ALA A 514 2.53 3.82 0.60
N ILE A 515 1.30 3.78 1.13
CA ILE A 515 0.10 3.99 0.32
C ILE A 515 -0.04 5.45 -0.14
N ASN A 516 0.20 6.42 0.76
CA ASN A 516 0.08 7.83 0.43
C ASN A 516 1.16 8.28 -0.57
N ARG A 517 2.37 7.71 -0.46
CA ARG A 517 3.43 7.90 -1.44
C ARG A 517 3.04 7.36 -2.81
N ALA A 518 2.49 6.15 -2.87
CA ALA A 518 2.06 5.53 -4.12
C ALA A 518 0.95 6.35 -4.82
N HIS A 519 -0.02 6.85 -4.06
CA HIS A 519 -1.06 7.73 -4.62
C HIS A 519 -0.49 9.07 -5.10
N ALA A 520 0.43 9.66 -4.34
CA ALA A 520 1.12 10.88 -4.78
C ALA A 520 1.91 10.64 -6.08
N ASP A 521 2.61 9.51 -6.17
CA ASP A 521 3.39 9.12 -7.35
C ASP A 521 2.50 8.99 -8.59
N GLN A 522 1.38 8.31 -8.47
CA GLN A 522 0.43 8.13 -9.55
C GLN A 522 -0.08 9.49 -10.08
N LEU A 523 -0.57 10.34 -9.18
CA LEU A 523 -1.16 11.64 -9.53
C LEU A 523 -0.11 12.62 -10.10
N ILE A 524 1.08 12.66 -9.49
CA ILE A 524 2.19 13.49 -9.95
C ILE A 524 2.64 13.03 -11.35
N ASN A 525 2.74 11.72 -11.58
CA ASN A 525 3.13 11.19 -12.89
C ASN A 525 2.06 11.50 -13.95
N SER A 526 0.78 11.33 -13.65
CA SER A 526 -0.32 11.69 -14.54
C SER A 526 -0.25 13.18 -14.91
N ALA A 527 -0.10 14.06 -13.91
CA ALA A 527 0.02 15.50 -14.15
C ALA A 527 1.24 15.87 -15.00
N LEU A 528 2.39 15.20 -14.80
CA LEU A 528 3.60 15.41 -15.60
C LEU A 528 3.41 15.02 -17.05
N VAL A 529 2.76 13.90 -17.30
CA VAL A 529 2.46 13.42 -18.67
C VAL A 529 1.54 14.40 -19.37
N ASP A 530 0.41 14.75 -18.75
CA ASP A 530 -0.56 15.68 -19.32
C ASP A 530 0.06 17.06 -19.62
N LEU A 531 0.90 17.58 -18.70
CA LEU A 531 1.62 18.83 -18.91
C LEU A 531 2.61 18.74 -20.08
N SER A 532 3.37 17.65 -20.18
CA SER A 532 4.30 17.43 -21.29
C SER A 532 3.57 17.39 -22.63
N ASP A 533 2.44 16.69 -22.67
CA ASP A 533 1.64 16.55 -23.88
C ASP A 533 0.94 17.86 -24.23
N ALA A 534 0.42 18.61 -23.23
CA ALA A 534 -0.16 19.94 -23.43
C ALA A 534 0.88 20.93 -23.99
N GLN A 535 2.09 20.96 -23.43
CA GLN A 535 3.17 21.83 -23.92
C GLN A 535 3.60 21.49 -25.36
N THR A 536 3.72 20.19 -25.63
CA THR A 536 4.06 19.72 -26.99
C THR A 536 2.97 20.09 -27.99
N ALA A 537 1.72 19.85 -27.66
CA ALA A 537 0.59 20.19 -28.53
C ALA A 537 0.45 21.71 -28.72
N LEU A 538 0.66 22.51 -27.67
CA LEU A 538 0.55 23.97 -27.71
C LEU A 538 1.53 24.60 -28.70
N SER A 539 2.72 24.01 -28.88
CA SER A 539 3.73 24.50 -29.84
C SER A 539 3.22 24.57 -31.30
N THR A 540 2.18 23.83 -31.62
CA THR A 540 1.56 23.75 -32.97
C THR A 540 0.16 24.35 -33.01
N ARG A 541 -0.34 24.95 -31.94
CA ARG A 541 -1.70 25.50 -31.84
C ARG A 541 -1.70 27.01 -31.69
N PHE A 542 -2.81 27.61 -32.05
CA PHE A 542 -2.98 29.06 -31.87
C PHE A 542 -3.71 29.31 -30.54
N ASP A 543 -2.96 29.78 -29.53
CA ASP A 543 -3.48 30.13 -28.20
C ASP A 543 -3.52 31.66 -28.02
N MET A 544 -4.55 32.16 -27.36
CA MET A 544 -4.71 33.54 -26.90
C MET A 544 -4.34 33.71 -25.41
N GLY A 545 -3.53 32.81 -24.86
CA GLY A 545 -3.02 32.84 -23.50
C GLY A 545 -3.88 32.07 -22.47
N VAL A 546 -4.98 31.47 -22.87
CA VAL A 546 -5.85 30.73 -21.93
C VAL A 546 -5.22 29.39 -21.54
N ALA A 547 -4.80 28.60 -22.53
CA ALA A 547 -4.15 27.33 -22.29
C ALA A 547 -2.77 27.49 -21.63
N GLU A 548 -2.01 28.50 -22.03
CA GLU A 548 -0.72 28.82 -21.41
C GLU A 548 -0.87 29.17 -19.90
N ASN A 549 -1.90 29.91 -19.53
CA ASN A 549 -2.20 30.20 -18.14
C ASN A 549 -2.57 28.95 -17.34
N GLN A 550 -3.34 28.03 -17.92
CA GLN A 550 -3.70 26.76 -17.28
C GLN A 550 -2.45 25.87 -17.10
N ILE A 551 -1.61 25.76 -18.11
CA ILE A 551 -0.32 25.03 -18.04
C ILE A 551 0.57 25.61 -16.93
N THR A 552 0.67 26.95 -16.84
CA THR A 552 1.44 27.62 -15.80
C THR A 552 0.91 27.33 -14.41
N SER A 553 -0.42 27.37 -14.23
CA SER A 553 -1.08 27.04 -12.96
C SER A 553 -0.85 25.59 -12.57
N ALA A 554 -1.02 24.64 -13.49
CA ALA A 554 -0.80 23.22 -13.25
C ALA A 554 0.67 22.96 -12.84
N LYS A 555 1.62 23.59 -13.53
CA LYS A 555 3.04 23.48 -13.19
C LYS A 555 3.34 23.99 -11.78
N ALA A 556 2.79 25.15 -11.39
CA ALA A 556 2.98 25.68 -10.04
C ALA A 556 2.39 24.76 -8.96
N LEU A 557 1.23 24.12 -9.22
CA LEU A 557 0.64 23.13 -8.32
C LEU A 557 1.52 21.88 -8.23
N LEU A 558 2.00 21.39 -9.36
CA LEU A 558 2.88 20.23 -9.42
C LEU A 558 4.20 20.47 -8.66
N ASP A 559 4.83 21.64 -8.84
CA ASP A 559 6.04 22.01 -8.09
C ASP A 559 5.80 22.05 -6.57
N ARG A 560 4.60 22.45 -6.15
CA ARG A 560 4.20 22.42 -4.74
C ARG A 560 3.98 21.00 -4.24
N ALA A 561 3.33 20.14 -5.02
CA ALA A 561 3.14 18.73 -4.69
C ALA A 561 4.48 18.01 -4.54
N LEU A 562 5.42 18.24 -5.46
CA LEU A 562 6.76 17.69 -5.42
C LEU A 562 7.54 18.15 -4.15
N LYS A 563 7.45 19.42 -3.78
CA LYS A 563 8.07 19.91 -2.54
C LYS A 563 7.50 19.22 -1.29
N LYS A 564 6.19 18.95 -1.26
CA LYS A 564 5.57 18.20 -0.16
C LYS A 564 6.00 16.74 -0.15
N TYR A 565 6.07 16.15 -1.31
CA TYR A 565 6.56 14.79 -1.50
C TYR A 565 8.01 14.65 -0.99
N ASP A 566 8.89 15.56 -1.40
CA ASP A 566 10.29 15.55 -0.99
C ASP A 566 10.48 15.76 0.53
N LEU A 567 9.52 16.36 1.20
CA LEU A 567 9.46 16.45 2.67
C LEU A 567 8.78 15.26 3.33
N MET A 568 8.46 14.20 2.57
CA MET A 568 7.69 13.03 3.04
C MET A 568 6.34 13.41 3.68
N GLN A 569 5.78 14.56 3.29
CA GLN A 569 4.44 15.01 3.64
C GLN A 569 3.46 14.48 2.59
N TYR A 570 3.41 13.14 2.47
CA TYR A 570 2.74 12.46 1.37
C TYR A 570 1.24 12.77 1.31
N VAL A 571 0.55 12.90 2.44
CA VAL A 571 -0.86 13.30 2.49
C VAL A 571 -1.08 14.64 1.79
N GLN A 572 -0.28 15.67 2.18
CA GLN A 572 -0.38 16.99 1.55
C GLN A 572 0.08 16.97 0.08
N ALA A 573 1.03 16.09 -0.25
CA ALA A 573 1.43 15.89 -1.64
C ALA A 573 0.27 15.36 -2.49
N VAL A 574 -0.49 14.37 -1.99
CA VAL A 574 -1.69 13.84 -2.66
C VAL A 574 -2.75 14.94 -2.83
N GLU A 575 -3.10 15.65 -1.75
CA GLU A 575 -4.10 16.73 -1.79
C GLU A 575 -3.80 17.77 -2.89
N ILE A 576 -2.54 18.17 -3.01
CA ILE A 576 -2.12 19.13 -4.04
C ILE A 576 -2.04 18.46 -5.41
N ALA A 577 -1.57 17.21 -5.49
CA ALA A 577 -1.42 16.48 -6.74
C ALA A 577 -2.75 16.19 -7.42
N VAL A 578 -3.83 15.94 -6.66
CA VAL A 578 -5.19 15.82 -7.21
C VAL A 578 -5.57 17.08 -8.00
N VAL A 579 -5.35 18.26 -7.40
CA VAL A 579 -5.67 19.53 -8.08
C VAL A 579 -4.73 19.79 -9.26
N ALA A 580 -3.46 19.40 -9.15
CA ALA A 580 -2.49 19.52 -10.23
C ALA A 580 -2.86 18.64 -11.42
N GLU A 581 -3.26 17.40 -11.18
CA GLU A 581 -3.70 16.44 -12.19
C GLU A 581 -4.96 16.94 -12.92
N GLN A 582 -5.99 17.33 -12.17
CA GLN A 582 -7.21 17.90 -12.75
C GLN A 582 -6.93 19.15 -13.60
N THR A 583 -6.03 20.02 -13.12
CA THR A 583 -5.66 21.24 -13.84
C THR A 583 -4.86 20.92 -15.11
N SER A 584 -3.95 19.94 -15.05
CA SER A 584 -3.14 19.52 -16.22
C SER A 584 -3.99 18.83 -17.27
N THR A 585 -4.90 17.94 -16.88
CA THR A 585 -5.87 17.29 -17.79
C THR A 585 -6.78 18.33 -18.45
N SER A 586 -7.27 19.32 -17.68
CA SER A 586 -8.05 20.45 -18.23
C SER A 586 -7.22 21.28 -19.23
N ALA A 587 -5.96 21.56 -18.90
CA ALA A 587 -5.06 22.28 -19.79
C ALA A 587 -4.84 21.52 -21.12
N LEU A 588 -4.57 20.21 -21.03
CA LEU A 588 -4.42 19.35 -22.20
C LEU A 588 -5.69 19.36 -23.07
N ALA A 589 -6.85 19.17 -22.46
CA ALA A 589 -8.14 19.21 -23.16
C ALA A 589 -8.36 20.58 -23.84
N THR A 590 -8.03 21.69 -23.15
CA THR A 590 -8.10 23.04 -23.72
C THR A 590 -7.18 23.17 -24.93
N VAL A 591 -5.91 22.78 -24.79
CA VAL A 591 -4.94 22.82 -25.91
C VAL A 591 -5.42 21.98 -27.09
N MET A 592 -5.93 20.77 -26.83
CA MET A 592 -6.41 19.88 -27.89
C MET A 592 -7.62 20.45 -28.65
N SER A 593 -8.41 21.31 -28.01
CA SER A 593 -9.54 22.01 -28.65
C SER A 593 -9.11 23.22 -29.48
N LEU A 594 -7.89 23.74 -29.35
CA LEU A 594 -7.40 24.91 -30.07
C LEU A 594 -7.16 24.59 -31.55
N PRO A 595 -7.42 25.55 -32.45
CA PRO A 595 -7.15 25.37 -33.87
C PRO A 595 -5.66 25.20 -34.12
N ASN A 596 -5.32 24.33 -35.09
CA ASN A 596 -3.96 24.15 -35.56
C ASN A 596 -3.44 25.46 -36.17
N ALA A 597 -2.31 25.97 -35.63
CA ALA A 597 -1.74 27.25 -36.07
C ALA A 597 -1.42 27.27 -37.56
N VAL A 598 -0.85 26.18 -38.09
CA VAL A 598 -0.51 26.07 -39.54
C VAL A 598 -1.77 26.08 -40.39
N ALA A 599 -2.78 25.31 -39.99
CA ALA A 599 -4.06 25.27 -40.72
C ALA A 599 -4.79 26.64 -40.65
N THR A 600 -4.75 27.30 -39.49
CA THR A 600 -5.35 28.63 -39.28
C THR A 600 -4.66 29.69 -40.14
N VAL A 601 -3.32 29.73 -40.15
CA VAL A 601 -2.54 30.66 -40.98
C VAL A 601 -2.78 30.37 -42.46
N ALA A 602 -2.79 29.11 -42.89
CA ALA A 602 -3.08 28.73 -44.25
C ALA A 602 -4.49 29.18 -44.70
N LEU A 603 -5.50 29.02 -43.82
CA LEU A 603 -6.86 29.48 -44.05
C LEU A 603 -6.92 31.01 -44.14
N LEU A 604 -6.24 31.72 -43.25
CA LEU A 604 -6.19 33.19 -43.27
C LEU A 604 -5.50 33.70 -44.54
N MET A 605 -4.39 33.08 -44.95
CA MET A 605 -3.72 33.41 -46.21
C MET A 605 -4.62 33.14 -47.43
N LEU A 606 -5.34 32.02 -47.40
CA LEU A 606 -6.28 31.70 -48.46
C LEU A 606 -7.42 32.73 -48.52
N VAL A 607 -8.02 33.08 -47.38
CA VAL A 607 -9.07 34.10 -47.30
C VAL A 607 -8.55 35.46 -47.78
N ALA A 608 -7.37 35.86 -47.30
CA ALA A 608 -6.72 37.10 -47.75
C ALA A 608 -6.46 37.10 -49.28
N GLY A 609 -5.95 35.97 -49.80
CA GLY A 609 -5.75 35.79 -51.24
C GLY A 609 -7.05 35.92 -52.04
N ILE A 610 -8.14 35.31 -51.54
CA ILE A 610 -9.48 35.46 -52.16
C ILE A 610 -9.98 36.89 -52.14
N VAL A 611 -9.84 37.61 -50.99
CA VAL A 611 -10.27 39.00 -50.86
C VAL A 611 -9.47 39.91 -51.79
N ILE A 612 -8.13 39.76 -51.82
CA ILE A 612 -7.25 40.51 -52.69
C ILE A 612 -7.57 40.20 -54.17
N GLY A 613 -7.67 38.93 -54.52
CA GLY A 613 -8.00 38.48 -55.86
C GLY A 613 -9.37 39.00 -56.33
N SER A 614 -10.37 38.95 -55.47
CA SER A 614 -11.70 39.50 -55.74
C SER A 614 -11.69 41.03 -55.91
N SER A 615 -10.90 41.74 -55.12
CA SER A 615 -10.74 43.18 -55.21
C SER A 615 -10.03 43.59 -56.48
N VAL A 616 -8.98 42.87 -56.90
CA VAL A 616 -8.27 43.08 -58.16
C VAL A 616 -9.19 42.81 -59.37
N LEU A 617 -9.94 41.71 -59.33
CA LEU A 617 -10.92 41.36 -60.37
C LEU A 617 -12.02 42.41 -60.46
N PHE A 618 -12.51 42.90 -59.31
CA PHE A 618 -13.51 43.98 -59.29
C PHE A 618 -12.98 45.28 -59.91
N MET A 619 -11.76 45.68 -59.60
CA MET A 619 -11.12 46.86 -60.18
C MET A 619 -10.88 46.70 -61.69
N ALA A 620 -10.43 45.53 -62.12
CA ALA A 620 -10.24 45.22 -63.52
C ALA A 620 -11.57 45.26 -64.33
N LEU A 621 -12.62 44.68 -63.73
CA LEU A 621 -13.98 44.72 -64.28
C LEU A 621 -14.51 46.16 -64.31
N ARG A 622 -14.32 46.96 -63.31
CA ARG A 622 -14.73 48.38 -63.24
C ARG A 622 -14.00 49.20 -64.33
N LYS A 623 -12.69 49.01 -64.50
CA LYS A 623 -11.89 49.65 -65.57
C LYS A 623 -12.39 49.22 -66.92
N TYR A 624 -12.63 47.97 -67.15
CA TYR A 624 -13.14 47.44 -68.39
C TYR A 624 -14.54 47.97 -68.73
N VAL A 625 -15.44 48.05 -67.79
CA VAL A 625 -16.79 48.68 -68.00
C VAL A 625 -16.66 50.16 -68.29
N HIS A 626 -15.71 50.84 -67.64
CA HIS A 626 -15.45 52.27 -67.95
C HIS A 626 -14.95 52.47 -69.38
N GLU A 627 -13.96 51.68 -69.80
CA GLU A 627 -13.43 51.71 -71.19
C GLU A 627 -14.51 51.37 -72.21
N LEU A 628 -15.43 50.49 -71.93
CA LEU A 628 -16.58 50.19 -72.74
C LEU A 628 -17.62 51.35 -72.83
N SER A 629 -17.78 52.10 -71.74
CA SER A 629 -18.65 53.26 -71.71
C SER A 629 -18.11 54.46 -72.48
N GLU A 630 -16.78 54.58 -72.53
CA GLU A 630 -16.13 55.64 -73.33
C GLU A 630 -16.09 55.34 -74.84
N ARG A 631 -16.29 54.08 -75.21
CA ARG A 631 -16.36 53.69 -76.67
C ARG A 631 -17.77 53.70 -77.22
N ARG A 632 -18.77 54.03 -76.48
CA ARG A 632 -20.12 54.31 -76.93
C ARG A 632 -20.36 55.81 -76.92
#